data_1662c2acf73f71bc1bedff5d907196cd
#
_entry.id   1662c2acf73f71bc1bedff5d907196cd
#
_cell.length_a   1.000
_cell.length_b   1.000
_cell.length_c   1.000
_cell.angle_alpha   90.00
_cell.angle_beta   90.00
_cell.angle_gamma   90.00
#
_symmetry.space_group_name_H-M   'P 1'
#
loop_
_entity.id
_entity.type
_entity.pdbx_description
1 polymer ?
#
loop_
_entity_poly.entity_id
_entity_poly.type
_entity_poly.pdbx_seq_one_letter_code
_entity_poly.pdbx_strand_id
1 'polypeptide(L)'
;MQSVITISLIFLITSVHNLEGKRPNIVFIVADDLGWNDVGFHNPSMITPNIDKLAYQGVILNHSYVQPVCSPSRHAFMTGYYPFKAGLQHLVIGNSQNVCSPLNMTFLPKHLKQAGYATHAIGKWHLGFCSWECTAEYRGFDSFYGYYNSRSDYYTHFRDKFLDFHDGYNVVWDKNGSYSADLYADRAEHIIAKHNKSQPLFLYLPYQNVHEPLEVPPEYEALYPNVETPGRRTYCGMVTALDAAIGRVVEALKQKGLYDDTIFFFTPDNGGWTPYHGNNWPLRGGKITIWEGGTRVAGFVSGSRIEQTGSVFNGLMHAVDWHPTILTAAGLSPDPSLDGISQWDAISSGSDGKRTEFIYNLDDTVPATQGHAGIRMGDFKLLAGNTGLYNGWYPPDKMNTEEVLEEEFSFEERLKAGNESYYKLFNLKDDPNEYKNLADDMPEMVQKLLKRMNEYRKDMIPAKIPPTDPAANPKYFGNVWTPGWCKKPMS
;
A
#
# COMPACT_ATOMS: atom_id res chain seq x y z
N MET A 1 -52.84 -14.09 40.99
CA MET A 1 -52.37 -14.08 39.63
C MET A 1 -51.67 -12.77 39.34
N GLN A 2 -50.46 -12.59 39.85
CA GLN A 2 -49.59 -11.42 39.53
C GLN A 2 -48.23 -11.76 40.13
N SER A 3 -47.37 -12.41 39.37
CA SER A 3 -45.92 -12.52 39.66
C SER A 3 -45.26 -13.46 38.66
N VAL A 4 -45.16 -13.11 37.40
CA VAL A 4 -44.27 -13.82 36.43
C VAL A 4 -43.92 -12.90 35.22
N ILE A 5 -43.58 -11.65 35.39
CA ILE A 5 -43.13 -10.80 34.25
C ILE A 5 -41.99 -9.84 34.68
N THR A 6 -41.05 -10.24 35.47
CA THR A 6 -39.95 -9.29 35.83
C THR A 6 -38.54 -9.88 35.71
N ILE A 7 -38.37 -11.08 35.14
CA ILE A 7 -37.01 -11.69 35.09
C ILE A 7 -36.37 -11.71 33.70
N SER A 8 -37.10 -11.37 32.62
CA SER A 8 -36.55 -11.48 31.25
C SER A 8 -35.87 -10.19 30.71
N LEU A 9 -35.88 -9.08 31.46
CA LEU A 9 -35.30 -7.82 30.95
C LEU A 9 -33.89 -7.50 31.45
N ILE A 10 -33.34 -8.29 32.38
CA ILE A 10 -32.03 -8.00 32.98
C ILE A 10 -30.88 -8.70 32.23
N PHE A 11 -31.16 -9.71 31.42
CA PHE A 11 -30.11 -10.44 30.66
C PHE A 11 -29.70 -9.81 29.32
N LEU A 12 -30.43 -8.83 28.79
CA LEU A 12 -30.09 -8.14 27.52
C LEU A 12 -29.20 -6.90 27.70
N ILE A 13 -29.06 -6.38 28.92
CA ILE A 13 -28.28 -5.16 29.18
C ILE A 13 -26.81 -5.46 29.50
N THR A 14 -26.46 -6.70 29.85
CA THR A 14 -25.07 -7.04 30.21
C THR A 14 -24.15 -7.35 29.03
N SER A 15 -24.66 -7.51 27.81
CA SER A 15 -23.82 -7.78 26.62
C SER A 15 -23.39 -6.54 25.84
N VAL A 16 -23.98 -5.38 26.11
CA VAL A 16 -23.63 -4.12 25.44
C VAL A 16 -22.54 -3.33 26.21
N HIS A 17 -22.35 -3.60 27.48
CA HIS A 17 -21.44 -2.79 28.35
C HIS A 17 -19.97 -3.24 28.35
N ASN A 18 -19.59 -4.31 27.61
CA ASN A 18 -18.21 -4.79 27.59
C ASN A 18 -17.38 -4.33 26.35
N LEU A 19 -17.94 -3.49 25.47
CA LEU A 19 -17.19 -2.93 24.32
C LEU A 19 -16.65 -1.52 24.56
N GLU A 20 -17.16 -0.79 25.55
CA GLU A 20 -16.60 0.49 25.96
C GLU A 20 -15.31 0.28 26.75
N GLY A 21 -14.17 0.28 26.04
CA GLY A 21 -12.83 0.24 26.65
C GLY A 21 -11.84 -0.72 26.00
N LYS A 22 -12.30 -1.75 25.29
CA LYS A 22 -11.38 -2.70 24.63
C LYS A 22 -10.95 -2.17 23.26
N ARG A 23 -9.61 -2.11 23.02
CA ARG A 23 -9.07 -1.74 21.72
C ARG A 23 -9.35 -2.84 20.69
N PRO A 24 -9.74 -2.49 19.43
CA PRO A 24 -10.00 -3.48 18.39
C PRO A 24 -8.70 -4.15 17.94
N ASN A 25 -8.82 -5.36 17.39
CA ASN A 25 -7.75 -5.92 16.57
C ASN A 25 -7.69 -5.16 15.24
N ILE A 26 -6.52 -5.07 14.66
CA ILE A 26 -6.27 -4.34 13.43
C ILE A 26 -5.50 -5.24 12.48
N VAL A 27 -6.01 -5.39 11.26
CA VAL A 27 -5.34 -6.06 10.15
C VAL A 27 -5.14 -5.03 9.05
N PHE A 28 -3.88 -4.70 8.76
CA PHE A 28 -3.52 -3.78 7.68
C PHE A 28 -2.92 -4.56 6.53
N ILE A 29 -3.68 -4.71 5.45
CA ILE A 29 -3.34 -5.48 4.26
C ILE A 29 -2.85 -4.52 3.19
N VAL A 30 -1.65 -4.79 2.66
CA VAL A 30 -1.07 -4.04 1.55
C VAL A 30 -0.79 -5.00 0.41
N ALA A 31 -1.38 -4.76 -0.76
CA ALA A 31 -1.07 -5.46 -1.99
C ALA A 31 0.06 -4.73 -2.74
N ASP A 32 0.92 -5.47 -3.43
CA ASP A 32 2.05 -4.93 -4.18
C ASP A 32 1.69 -4.87 -5.67
N ASP A 33 1.76 -3.69 -6.29
CA ASP A 33 1.49 -3.47 -7.73
C ASP A 33 0.06 -3.85 -8.20
N LEU A 34 -0.94 -3.80 -7.33
CA LEU A 34 -2.31 -4.15 -7.68
C LEU A 34 -3.00 -3.00 -8.41
N GLY A 35 -3.46 -3.25 -9.64
CA GLY A 35 -4.13 -2.26 -10.45
C GLY A 35 -5.55 -1.92 -9.97
N TRP A 36 -6.02 -0.72 -10.33
CA TRP A 36 -7.38 -0.27 -10.06
C TRP A 36 -8.45 -1.24 -10.56
N ASN A 37 -8.24 -1.79 -11.76
CA ASN A 37 -9.16 -2.69 -12.46
C ASN A 37 -8.93 -4.18 -12.13
N ASP A 38 -8.10 -4.48 -11.11
CA ASP A 38 -7.67 -5.85 -10.81
C ASP A 38 -8.34 -6.44 -9.56
N VAL A 39 -9.45 -5.86 -9.12
CA VAL A 39 -10.29 -6.36 -8.03
C VAL A 39 -11.75 -6.48 -8.47
N GLY A 40 -12.47 -7.47 -7.94
CA GLY A 40 -13.84 -7.80 -8.36
C GLY A 40 -14.83 -6.66 -8.14
N PHE A 41 -14.70 -5.87 -7.06
CA PHE A 41 -15.58 -4.74 -6.80
C PHE A 41 -15.38 -3.53 -7.74
N HIS A 42 -14.33 -3.52 -8.59
CA HIS A 42 -14.16 -2.60 -9.71
C HIS A 42 -14.36 -3.28 -11.07
N ASN A 43 -14.06 -4.58 -11.18
CA ASN A 43 -14.12 -5.36 -12.40
C ASN A 43 -14.65 -6.77 -12.12
N PRO A 44 -15.92 -7.06 -12.46
CA PRO A 44 -16.55 -8.36 -12.18
C PRO A 44 -15.88 -9.57 -12.86
N SER A 45 -14.95 -9.36 -13.81
CA SER A 45 -14.18 -10.46 -14.41
C SER A 45 -13.02 -10.94 -13.52
N MET A 46 -12.66 -10.19 -12.49
CA MET A 46 -11.68 -10.59 -11.50
C MET A 46 -12.31 -11.42 -10.39
N ILE A 47 -11.68 -12.52 -10.04
CA ILE A 47 -12.18 -13.47 -9.03
C ILE A 47 -11.54 -13.17 -7.68
N THR A 48 -12.18 -12.27 -6.91
CA THR A 48 -11.70 -11.82 -5.59
C THR A 48 -12.81 -11.85 -4.52
N PRO A 49 -13.48 -13.02 -4.30
CA PRO A 49 -14.68 -13.07 -3.47
C PRO A 49 -14.46 -12.70 -1.99
N ASN A 50 -13.26 -12.92 -1.43
CA ASN A 50 -12.96 -12.58 -0.05
C ASN A 50 -12.68 -11.08 0.12
N ILE A 51 -11.91 -10.51 -0.80
CA ILE A 51 -11.62 -9.05 -0.88
C ILE A 51 -12.93 -8.30 -1.12
N ASP A 52 -13.74 -8.73 -2.11
CA ASP A 52 -15.03 -8.10 -2.44
C ASP A 52 -16.00 -8.16 -1.25
N LYS A 53 -16.06 -9.28 -0.56
CA LYS A 53 -16.89 -9.44 0.63
C LYS A 53 -16.51 -8.44 1.72
N LEU A 54 -15.22 -8.28 2.02
CA LEU A 54 -14.74 -7.29 2.98
C LEU A 54 -15.08 -5.87 2.52
N ALA A 55 -14.86 -5.55 1.24
CA ALA A 55 -15.15 -4.25 0.67
C ALA A 55 -16.65 -3.91 0.76
N TYR A 56 -17.53 -4.82 0.33
CA TYR A 56 -18.98 -4.61 0.38
C TYR A 56 -19.58 -4.63 1.79
N GLN A 57 -18.94 -5.29 2.75
CA GLN A 57 -19.31 -5.26 4.17
C GLN A 57 -18.72 -4.06 4.93
N GLY A 58 -17.86 -3.29 4.30
CA GLY A 58 -17.17 -2.14 4.85
C GLY A 58 -17.54 -0.83 4.15
N VAL A 59 -16.54 0.00 3.98
CA VAL A 59 -16.57 1.29 3.28
C VAL A 59 -15.53 1.28 2.18
N ILE A 60 -15.95 1.35 0.92
CA ILE A 60 -15.06 1.46 -0.23
C ILE A 60 -14.54 2.90 -0.33
N LEU A 61 -13.24 3.07 -0.51
CA LEU A 61 -12.58 4.38 -0.62
C LEU A 61 -12.47 4.78 -2.10
N ASN A 62 -13.37 5.64 -2.58
CA ASN A 62 -13.40 6.05 -3.99
C ASN A 62 -12.18 6.89 -4.39
N HIS A 63 -11.62 7.66 -3.47
CA HIS A 63 -10.49 8.55 -3.71
C HIS A 63 -9.31 8.22 -2.77
N SER A 64 -8.82 6.98 -2.85
CA SER A 64 -7.64 6.50 -2.13
C SER A 64 -6.39 6.67 -2.99
N TYR A 65 -5.40 7.40 -2.48
CA TYR A 65 -4.18 7.76 -3.20
C TYR A 65 -2.94 7.30 -2.45
N VAL A 66 -1.97 6.84 -3.23
CA VAL A 66 -0.65 6.39 -2.75
C VAL A 66 0.47 7.08 -3.54
N GLN A 67 1.71 6.77 -3.23
CA GLN A 67 2.85 7.23 -4.02
C GLN A 67 2.99 6.39 -5.29
N PRO A 68 3.68 6.89 -6.33
CA PRO A 68 3.80 6.19 -7.61
C PRO A 68 4.65 4.92 -7.57
N VAL A 69 5.31 4.62 -6.44
CA VAL A 69 6.18 3.45 -6.23
C VAL A 69 6.21 2.99 -4.78
N CYS A 70 6.68 1.74 -4.55
CA CYS A 70 6.56 0.98 -3.30
C CYS A 70 7.17 1.65 -2.05
N SER A 71 8.51 1.89 -1.99
CA SER A 71 9.18 2.38 -0.76
C SER A 71 8.61 3.71 -0.26
N PRO A 72 8.33 4.72 -1.12
CA PRO A 72 7.68 5.96 -0.71
C PRO A 72 6.30 5.74 -0.07
N SER A 73 5.45 4.88 -0.64
CA SER A 73 4.13 4.57 -0.06
C SER A 73 4.25 3.86 1.28
N ARG A 74 5.11 2.83 1.36
CA ARG A 74 5.33 2.08 2.59
C ARG A 74 5.91 2.96 3.70
N HIS A 75 6.81 3.91 3.35
CA HIS A 75 7.29 4.93 4.27
C HIS A 75 6.12 5.78 4.80
N ALA A 76 5.27 6.29 3.91
CA ALA A 76 4.11 7.11 4.28
C ALA A 76 3.13 6.34 5.18
N PHE A 77 2.84 5.07 4.90
CA PHE A 77 1.99 4.20 5.73
C PHE A 77 2.53 4.03 7.15
N MET A 78 3.86 3.86 7.27
CA MET A 78 4.49 3.61 8.57
C MET A 78 4.74 4.86 9.40
N THR A 79 4.93 6.03 8.75
CA THR A 79 5.37 7.25 9.45
C THR A 79 4.32 8.35 9.50
N GLY A 80 3.39 8.41 8.54
CA GLY A 80 2.45 9.53 8.40
C GLY A 80 3.07 10.80 7.81
N TYR A 81 4.30 10.72 7.27
CA TYR A 81 5.00 11.83 6.63
C TYR A 81 5.16 11.62 5.13
N TYR A 82 5.16 12.72 4.37
CA TYR A 82 5.48 12.67 2.94
C TYR A 82 6.92 12.21 2.70
N PRO A 83 7.16 11.36 1.68
CA PRO A 83 8.51 10.86 1.36
C PRO A 83 9.53 11.96 1.06
N PHE A 84 9.12 13.09 0.48
CA PHE A 84 10.01 14.22 0.19
C PHE A 84 10.57 14.92 1.46
N LYS A 85 9.94 14.74 2.62
CA LYS A 85 10.48 15.17 3.93
C LYS A 85 11.48 14.18 4.52
N ALA A 86 11.56 12.98 3.94
CA ALA A 86 12.47 11.92 4.33
C ALA A 86 13.64 11.72 3.35
N GLY A 87 13.61 12.39 2.18
CA GLY A 87 14.54 12.15 1.08
C GLY A 87 14.28 10.85 0.33
N LEU A 88 13.04 10.32 0.41
CA LEU A 88 12.61 9.06 -0.20
C LEU A 88 11.64 9.28 -1.36
N GLN A 89 11.62 10.45 -1.97
CA GLN A 89 10.73 10.82 -3.07
C GLN A 89 11.19 10.32 -4.44
N HIS A 90 12.42 9.83 -4.58
CA HIS A 90 12.96 9.36 -5.86
C HIS A 90 13.06 7.86 -5.92
N LEU A 91 12.26 7.23 -6.80
CA LEU A 91 12.21 5.78 -7.01
C LEU A 91 12.05 4.96 -5.71
N VAL A 92 12.70 3.82 -5.64
CA VAL A 92 12.63 2.90 -4.49
C VAL A 92 14.00 2.71 -3.85
N ILE A 93 14.03 2.27 -2.62
CA ILE A 93 15.27 1.88 -1.94
C ILE A 93 15.82 0.61 -2.60
N GLY A 94 17.01 0.70 -3.18
CA GLY A 94 17.71 -0.43 -3.78
C GLY A 94 18.32 -1.39 -2.76
N ASN A 95 18.46 -2.65 -3.16
CA ASN A 95 18.93 -3.75 -2.30
C ASN A 95 20.34 -3.57 -1.70
N SER A 96 21.20 -2.78 -2.37
CA SER A 96 22.58 -2.52 -1.94
C SER A 96 22.81 -1.04 -1.61
N GLN A 97 21.76 -0.28 -1.35
CA GLN A 97 21.87 1.13 -0.97
C GLN A 97 21.94 1.29 0.56
N ASN A 98 22.89 2.08 1.01
CA ASN A 98 23.04 2.44 2.43
C ASN A 98 22.00 3.52 2.83
N VAL A 99 20.73 3.20 2.72
CA VAL A 99 19.61 4.08 3.07
C VAL A 99 18.46 3.27 3.68
N CYS A 100 17.73 3.87 4.59
CA CYS A 100 16.44 3.38 5.05
C CYS A 100 15.52 4.53 5.45
N SER A 101 14.26 4.21 5.70
CA SER A 101 13.32 5.18 6.27
C SER A 101 13.88 5.77 7.57
N PRO A 102 13.88 7.11 7.76
CA PRO A 102 14.61 7.77 8.83
C PRO A 102 14.32 7.20 10.23
N LEU A 103 15.38 6.95 10.99
CA LEU A 103 15.29 6.31 12.32
C LEU A 103 14.61 7.20 13.37
N ASN A 104 14.65 8.51 13.19
CA ASN A 104 13.97 9.50 14.04
C ASN A 104 12.46 9.65 13.77
N MET A 105 11.96 9.08 12.68
CA MET A 105 10.51 9.04 12.39
C MET A 105 9.91 7.77 13.02
N THR A 106 9.02 7.92 13.98
CA THR A 106 8.41 6.79 14.69
C THR A 106 7.42 6.06 13.79
N PHE A 107 7.54 4.74 13.70
CA PHE A 107 6.64 3.91 12.91
C PHE A 107 5.35 3.56 13.67
N LEU A 108 4.27 3.39 12.91
CA LEU A 108 2.94 3.00 13.38
C LEU A 108 2.96 1.85 14.41
N PRO A 109 3.65 0.71 14.17
CA PRO A 109 3.66 -0.41 15.11
C PRO A 109 4.29 -0.03 16.47
N LYS A 110 5.22 0.92 16.52
CA LYS A 110 5.80 1.36 17.79
C LYS A 110 4.77 2.07 18.69
N HIS A 111 3.90 2.90 18.10
CA HIS A 111 2.80 3.54 18.82
C HIS A 111 1.77 2.51 19.30
N LEU A 112 1.40 1.56 18.43
CA LEU A 112 0.46 0.49 18.77
C LEU A 112 1.04 -0.43 19.87
N LYS A 113 2.32 -0.80 19.79
CA LYS A 113 3.00 -1.59 20.83
C LYS A 113 2.99 -0.88 22.18
N GLN A 114 3.27 0.43 22.21
CA GLN A 114 3.19 1.25 23.44
C GLN A 114 1.75 1.29 24.02
N ALA A 115 0.75 1.14 23.16
CA ALA A 115 -0.66 1.04 23.55
C ALA A 115 -1.09 -0.39 23.94
N GLY A 116 -0.15 -1.34 24.00
CA GLY A 116 -0.39 -2.72 24.44
C GLY A 116 -0.75 -3.72 23.35
N TYR A 117 -0.66 -3.35 22.07
CA TYR A 117 -0.86 -4.30 20.97
C TYR A 117 0.29 -5.32 20.88
N ALA A 118 -0.05 -6.57 20.55
CA ALA A 118 0.88 -7.49 19.92
C ALA A 118 1.02 -7.11 18.44
N THR A 119 2.24 -6.97 17.94
CA THR A 119 2.49 -6.36 16.62
C THR A 119 3.31 -7.29 15.75
N HIS A 120 2.78 -7.68 14.59
CA HIS A 120 3.41 -8.65 13.70
C HIS A 120 3.39 -8.16 12.26
N ALA A 121 4.52 -8.33 11.53
CA ALA A 121 4.63 -8.05 10.11
C ALA A 121 4.91 -9.34 9.33
N ILE A 122 4.17 -9.57 8.23
CA ILE A 122 4.29 -10.78 7.42
C ILE A 122 4.27 -10.39 5.94
N GLY A 123 5.40 -10.53 5.24
CA GLY A 123 5.56 -10.23 3.81
C GLY A 123 6.71 -9.27 3.50
N LYS A 124 6.51 -8.39 2.53
CA LYS A 124 7.50 -7.44 2.00
C LYS A 124 7.79 -6.28 2.96
N TRP A 125 9.08 -6.04 3.24
CA TRP A 125 9.51 -4.88 4.04
C TRP A 125 9.72 -3.62 3.18
N HIS A 126 10.75 -3.61 2.37
CA HIS A 126 11.14 -2.58 1.38
C HIS A 126 11.25 -1.15 1.95
N LEU A 127 11.73 -1.01 3.19
CA LEU A 127 11.99 0.26 3.88
C LEU A 127 13.47 0.47 4.23
N GLY A 128 14.35 -0.33 3.57
CA GLY A 128 15.79 -0.42 3.84
C GLY A 128 16.12 -1.40 4.95
N PHE A 129 17.32 -2.01 4.85
CA PHE A 129 17.76 -3.04 5.80
C PHE A 129 19.27 -3.10 5.99
N CYS A 130 20.03 -2.09 5.55
CA CYS A 130 21.50 -2.13 5.65
C CYS A 130 22.01 -2.28 7.09
N SER A 131 21.25 -1.77 8.06
CA SER A 131 21.46 -1.91 9.51
C SER A 131 20.26 -2.61 10.14
N TRP A 132 20.48 -3.34 11.24
CA TRP A 132 19.41 -3.95 12.04
C TRP A 132 18.38 -2.93 12.53
N GLU A 133 18.81 -1.72 12.84
CA GLU A 133 17.93 -0.63 13.29
C GLU A 133 16.88 -0.22 12.23
N CYS A 134 17.11 -0.58 10.96
CA CYS A 134 16.18 -0.35 9.85
C CYS A 134 15.11 -1.44 9.73
N THR A 135 15.27 -2.60 10.39
CA THR A 135 14.38 -3.77 10.23
C THR A 135 13.11 -3.66 11.06
N ALA A 136 12.12 -4.50 10.74
CA ALA A 136 10.78 -4.43 11.29
C ALA A 136 10.75 -4.49 12.83
N GLU A 137 11.53 -5.39 13.45
CA GLU A 137 11.56 -5.57 14.90
C GLU A 137 12.09 -4.33 15.62
N TYR A 138 13.13 -3.70 15.10
CA TYR A 138 13.65 -2.45 15.66
C TYR A 138 12.71 -1.27 15.43
N ARG A 139 11.82 -1.37 14.46
CA ARG A 139 10.85 -0.34 14.14
C ARG A 139 9.49 -0.55 14.82
N GLY A 140 9.39 -1.52 15.76
CA GLY A 140 8.26 -1.67 16.68
C GLY A 140 7.41 -2.92 16.50
N PHE A 141 7.75 -3.83 15.59
CA PHE A 141 7.10 -5.13 15.50
C PHE A 141 7.68 -6.12 16.53
N ASP A 142 6.83 -7.01 17.06
CA ASP A 142 7.26 -8.11 17.93
C ASP A 142 7.83 -9.27 17.13
N SER A 143 7.38 -9.45 15.87
CA SER A 143 7.94 -10.43 14.94
C SER A 143 7.83 -9.96 13.50
N PHE A 144 8.73 -10.46 12.67
CA PHE A 144 8.75 -10.29 11.22
C PHE A 144 8.90 -11.66 10.55
N TYR A 145 8.15 -11.92 9.48
CA TYR A 145 8.29 -13.09 8.63
C TYR A 145 8.13 -12.67 7.18
N GLY A 146 9.17 -12.76 6.36
CA GLY A 146 9.13 -12.29 4.98
C GLY A 146 10.50 -11.91 4.44
N TYR A 147 10.55 -10.91 3.56
CA TYR A 147 11.76 -10.49 2.87
C TYR A 147 11.98 -8.97 2.93
N TYR A 148 13.26 -8.56 2.80
CA TYR A 148 13.66 -7.15 2.99
C TYR A 148 13.62 -6.33 1.71
N ASN A 149 13.86 -6.95 0.54
CA ASN A 149 14.04 -6.26 -0.74
C ASN A 149 12.74 -5.80 -1.42
N SER A 150 12.87 -5.30 -2.64
CA SER A 150 11.76 -4.81 -3.45
C SER A 150 10.89 -5.93 -4.01
N ARG A 151 11.47 -7.07 -4.33
CA ARG A 151 10.84 -8.27 -4.88
C ARG A 151 11.58 -9.53 -4.46
N SER A 152 10.94 -10.66 -4.62
CA SER A 152 11.49 -11.99 -4.41
C SER A 152 10.80 -12.96 -5.37
N ASP A 153 11.45 -14.03 -5.75
CA ASP A 153 10.84 -15.17 -6.43
C ASP A 153 9.83 -15.84 -5.47
N TYR A 154 8.64 -16.21 -5.97
CA TYR A 154 7.54 -16.69 -5.12
C TYR A 154 7.76 -18.08 -4.54
N TYR A 155 8.63 -18.89 -5.15
CA TYR A 155 8.88 -20.27 -4.74
C TYR A 155 10.27 -20.47 -4.15
N THR A 156 11.30 -19.86 -4.76
CA THR A 156 12.67 -19.98 -4.27
C THR A 156 13.03 -18.98 -3.19
N HIS A 157 12.25 -17.88 -3.11
CA HIS A 157 12.48 -16.74 -2.22
C HIS A 157 13.81 -16.02 -2.45
N PHE A 158 14.33 -16.12 -3.68
CA PHE A 158 15.58 -15.51 -4.07
C PHE A 158 15.34 -14.12 -4.70
N ARG A 159 16.25 -13.23 -4.37
CA ARG A 159 16.45 -11.97 -5.07
C ARG A 159 17.84 -11.99 -5.72
N ASP A 160 17.90 -11.89 -7.05
CA ASP A 160 19.16 -11.85 -7.79
C ASP A 160 20.14 -13.02 -7.41
N LYS A 161 19.69 -14.24 -7.38
CA LYS A 161 20.44 -15.47 -7.04
C LYS A 161 20.78 -15.66 -5.56
N PHE A 162 20.33 -14.81 -4.66
CA PHE A 162 20.58 -14.90 -3.24
C PHE A 162 19.27 -14.97 -2.46
N LEU A 163 19.25 -15.74 -1.40
CA LEU A 163 18.07 -15.89 -0.55
C LEU A 163 17.73 -14.57 0.18
N ASP A 164 16.45 -14.21 0.18
CA ASP A 164 15.90 -13.13 0.97
C ASP A 164 14.60 -13.60 1.64
N PHE A 165 14.75 -14.43 2.67
CA PHE A 165 13.60 -14.91 3.43
C PHE A 165 13.96 -15.11 4.90
N HIS A 166 13.19 -14.50 5.82
CA HIS A 166 13.56 -14.35 7.22
C HIS A 166 12.39 -14.66 8.16
N ASP A 167 12.70 -15.20 9.33
CA ASP A 167 11.85 -15.28 10.52
C ASP A 167 12.56 -14.55 11.66
N GLY A 168 12.22 -13.30 11.85
CA GLY A 168 12.96 -12.41 12.72
C GLY A 168 14.41 -12.26 12.28
N TYR A 169 15.33 -12.57 13.17
CA TYR A 169 16.77 -12.54 12.90
C TYR A 169 17.30 -13.78 12.17
N ASN A 170 16.46 -14.81 11.99
CA ASN A 170 16.87 -16.07 11.41
C ASN A 170 16.59 -16.09 9.92
N VAL A 171 17.51 -16.70 9.17
CA VAL A 171 17.34 -16.99 7.74
C VAL A 171 16.54 -18.28 7.60
N VAL A 172 15.53 -18.26 6.73
CA VAL A 172 14.65 -19.41 6.47
C VAL A 172 15.08 -20.10 5.17
N TRP A 173 15.72 -21.27 5.28
CA TRP A 173 16.25 -22.02 4.15
C TRP A 173 15.34 -23.13 3.62
N ASP A 174 14.37 -23.58 4.41
CA ASP A 174 13.59 -24.80 4.22
C ASP A 174 12.26 -24.58 3.50
N LYS A 175 12.03 -23.40 2.89
CA LYS A 175 10.75 -23.05 2.23
C LYS A 175 10.82 -23.03 0.70
N ASN A 176 11.96 -23.43 0.12
CA ASN A 176 12.08 -23.55 -1.33
C ASN A 176 11.01 -24.49 -1.91
N GLY A 177 10.32 -24.04 -2.94
CA GLY A 177 9.20 -24.74 -3.58
C GLY A 177 7.82 -24.45 -2.98
N SER A 178 7.72 -23.69 -1.88
CA SER A 178 6.46 -23.27 -1.28
C SER A 178 6.07 -21.85 -1.77
N TYR A 179 4.82 -21.66 -2.16
CA TYR A 179 4.34 -20.38 -2.67
C TYR A 179 4.25 -19.33 -1.56
N SER A 180 4.79 -18.13 -1.79
CA SER A 180 4.91 -17.08 -0.75
C SER A 180 3.58 -16.71 -0.08
N ALA A 181 2.48 -16.56 -0.85
CA ALA A 181 1.20 -16.17 -0.28
C ALA A 181 0.65 -17.22 0.69
N ASP A 182 0.89 -18.51 0.42
CA ASP A 182 0.51 -19.60 1.33
C ASP A 182 1.34 -19.56 2.61
N LEU A 183 2.65 -19.36 2.51
CA LEU A 183 3.52 -19.23 3.68
C LEU A 183 3.13 -18.05 4.57
N TYR A 184 2.71 -16.94 3.96
CA TYR A 184 2.24 -15.78 4.72
C TYR A 184 0.90 -16.04 5.41
N ALA A 185 -0.02 -16.74 4.74
CA ALA A 185 -1.28 -17.17 5.34
C ALA A 185 -1.04 -18.17 6.49
N ASP A 186 -0.19 -19.19 6.30
CA ASP A 186 0.19 -20.16 7.35
C ASP A 186 0.76 -19.45 8.58
N ARG A 187 1.65 -18.46 8.36
CA ARG A 187 2.23 -17.67 9.46
C ARG A 187 1.19 -16.84 10.19
N ALA A 188 0.28 -16.19 9.47
CA ALA A 188 -0.81 -15.42 10.05
C ALA A 188 -1.77 -16.31 10.87
N GLU A 189 -2.17 -17.45 10.34
CA GLU A 189 -2.99 -18.46 11.04
C GLU A 189 -2.31 -18.92 12.33
N HIS A 190 -1.01 -19.22 12.28
CA HIS A 190 -0.24 -19.61 13.46
C HIS A 190 -0.23 -18.52 14.53
N ILE A 191 0.03 -17.26 14.16
CA ILE A 191 0.03 -16.13 15.10
C ILE A 191 -1.36 -15.97 15.70
N ILE A 192 -2.42 -15.96 14.89
CA ILE A 192 -3.80 -15.82 15.33
C ILE A 192 -4.17 -16.97 16.30
N ALA A 193 -3.85 -18.22 15.96
CA ALA A 193 -4.14 -19.38 16.79
C ALA A 193 -3.47 -19.30 18.17
N LYS A 194 -2.25 -18.78 18.26
CA LYS A 194 -1.46 -18.61 19.50
C LYS A 194 -1.79 -17.34 20.27
N HIS A 195 -2.45 -16.37 19.62
CA HIS A 195 -2.67 -15.04 20.18
C HIS A 195 -3.50 -15.06 21.48
N ASN A 196 -3.08 -14.23 22.45
CA ASN A 196 -3.84 -14.01 23.68
C ASN A 196 -5.00 -13.04 23.43
N LYS A 197 -6.24 -13.53 23.50
CA LYS A 197 -7.46 -12.74 23.23
C LYS A 197 -7.67 -11.51 24.15
N SER A 198 -6.97 -11.45 25.29
CA SER A 198 -7.05 -10.28 26.18
C SER A 198 -6.16 -9.11 25.75
N GLN A 199 -5.28 -9.32 24.77
CA GLN A 199 -4.41 -8.33 24.20
C GLN A 199 -4.91 -7.95 22.79
N PRO A 200 -4.94 -6.67 22.38
CA PRO A 200 -5.25 -6.32 21.02
C PRO A 200 -4.13 -6.75 20.05
N LEU A 201 -4.53 -7.18 18.86
CA LEU A 201 -3.61 -7.65 17.81
C LEU A 201 -3.46 -6.62 16.70
N PHE A 202 -2.24 -6.37 16.25
CA PHE A 202 -1.93 -5.67 15.01
C PHE A 202 -1.18 -6.59 14.05
N LEU A 203 -1.82 -6.93 12.94
CA LEU A 203 -1.20 -7.65 11.83
C LEU A 203 -0.98 -6.70 10.66
N TYR A 204 0.26 -6.47 10.28
CA TYR A 204 0.65 -5.83 9.03
C TYR A 204 0.97 -6.91 8.02
N LEU A 205 0.17 -6.99 6.96
CA LEU A 205 0.23 -8.02 5.92
C LEU A 205 0.58 -7.39 4.56
N PRO A 206 1.83 -6.94 4.37
CA PRO A 206 2.29 -6.46 3.07
C PRO A 206 2.63 -7.64 2.16
N TYR A 207 1.60 -8.17 1.49
CA TYR A 207 1.78 -9.27 0.56
C TYR A 207 2.74 -8.90 -0.57
N GLN A 208 3.43 -9.91 -1.12
CA GLN A 208 4.25 -9.79 -2.33
C GLN A 208 3.36 -9.70 -3.58
N ASN A 209 2.17 -10.32 -3.54
CA ASN A 209 1.22 -10.34 -4.64
C ASN A 209 0.71 -8.92 -4.91
N VAL A 210 0.75 -8.44 -6.14
CA VAL A 210 0.93 -9.19 -7.39
C VAL A 210 2.17 -8.70 -8.18
N HIS A 211 3.23 -8.35 -7.47
CA HIS A 211 4.50 -7.86 -8.05
C HIS A 211 5.18 -8.98 -8.87
N GLU A 212 5.95 -8.61 -9.90
CA GLU A 212 6.77 -9.57 -10.66
C GLU A 212 7.80 -10.30 -9.76
N PRO A 213 8.24 -11.52 -10.10
CA PRO A 213 7.95 -12.29 -11.30
C PRO A 213 6.52 -12.83 -11.34
N LEU A 214 6.00 -13.07 -12.56
CA LEU A 214 4.65 -13.63 -12.73
C LEU A 214 4.68 -15.13 -12.46
N GLU A 215 4.32 -15.51 -11.26
CA GLU A 215 4.33 -16.88 -10.76
C GLU A 215 3.11 -17.15 -9.89
N VAL A 216 2.42 -18.24 -10.16
CA VAL A 216 1.25 -18.65 -9.39
C VAL A 216 1.02 -20.16 -9.48
N PRO A 217 0.45 -20.82 -8.47
CA PRO A 217 0.01 -22.19 -8.59
C PRO A 217 -0.98 -22.37 -9.75
N PRO A 218 -0.84 -23.45 -10.57
CA PRO A 218 -1.61 -23.62 -11.80
C PRO A 218 -3.13 -23.59 -11.63
N GLU A 219 -3.63 -24.01 -10.49
CA GLU A 219 -5.06 -24.01 -10.17
C GLU A 219 -5.69 -22.61 -10.18
N TYR A 220 -4.95 -21.57 -9.81
CA TYR A 220 -5.44 -20.20 -9.86
C TYR A 220 -5.44 -19.65 -11.29
N GLU A 221 -4.42 -19.97 -12.08
CA GLU A 221 -4.37 -19.58 -13.50
C GLU A 221 -5.50 -20.23 -14.31
N ALA A 222 -5.83 -21.49 -14.00
CA ALA A 222 -6.92 -22.24 -14.64
C ALA A 222 -8.32 -21.61 -14.44
N LEU A 223 -8.50 -20.71 -13.48
CA LEU A 223 -9.74 -19.99 -13.26
C LEU A 223 -10.03 -18.93 -14.35
N TYR A 224 -9.04 -18.59 -15.18
CA TYR A 224 -9.13 -17.55 -16.20
C TYR A 224 -8.94 -18.08 -17.64
N PRO A 225 -9.72 -19.08 -18.08
CA PRO A 225 -9.53 -19.74 -19.39
C PRO A 225 -9.78 -18.81 -20.59
N ASN A 226 -10.53 -17.73 -20.38
CA ASN A 226 -10.89 -16.78 -21.42
C ASN A 226 -9.92 -15.59 -21.54
N VAL A 227 -8.89 -15.50 -20.67
CA VAL A 227 -7.84 -14.50 -20.78
C VAL A 227 -6.78 -15.02 -21.75
N GLU A 228 -6.71 -14.44 -22.95
CA GLU A 228 -5.87 -14.93 -24.04
C GLU A 228 -4.37 -14.73 -23.78
N THR A 229 -3.99 -13.57 -23.24
CA THR A 229 -2.59 -13.22 -22.95
C THR A 229 -2.05 -14.04 -21.75
N PRO A 230 -1.04 -14.92 -21.94
CA PRO A 230 -0.56 -15.78 -20.87
C PRO A 230 -0.12 -15.02 -19.61
N GLY A 231 0.69 -13.96 -19.76
CA GLY A 231 1.14 -13.15 -18.62
C GLY A 231 -0.01 -12.49 -17.86
N ARG A 232 -1.04 -11.97 -18.56
CA ARG A 232 -2.24 -11.44 -17.92
C ARG A 232 -3.02 -12.52 -17.19
N ARG A 233 -3.10 -13.73 -17.74
CA ARG A 233 -3.77 -14.87 -17.10
C ARG A 233 -3.06 -15.26 -15.80
N THR A 234 -1.73 -15.37 -15.82
CA THR A 234 -0.91 -15.63 -14.63
C THR A 234 -1.12 -14.52 -13.59
N TYR A 235 -1.09 -13.25 -13.99
CA TYR A 235 -1.34 -12.12 -13.10
C TYR A 235 -2.74 -12.19 -12.45
N CYS A 236 -3.79 -12.48 -13.22
CA CYS A 236 -5.14 -12.67 -12.66
C CYS A 236 -5.16 -13.82 -11.63
N GLY A 237 -4.47 -14.92 -11.91
CA GLY A 237 -4.28 -16.02 -10.97
C GLY A 237 -3.60 -15.56 -9.67
N MET A 238 -2.54 -14.72 -9.78
CA MET A 238 -1.84 -14.16 -8.62
C MET A 238 -2.75 -13.27 -7.75
N VAL A 239 -3.67 -12.52 -8.37
CA VAL A 239 -4.69 -11.74 -7.64
C VAL A 239 -5.64 -12.68 -6.88
N THR A 240 -6.11 -13.76 -7.52
CA THR A 240 -6.99 -14.72 -6.85
C THR A 240 -6.26 -15.48 -5.73
N ALA A 241 -4.97 -15.77 -5.88
CA ALA A 241 -4.16 -16.36 -4.81
C ALA A 241 -4.00 -15.42 -3.61
N LEU A 242 -3.84 -14.11 -3.84
CA LEU A 242 -3.88 -13.08 -2.79
C LEU A 242 -5.25 -13.10 -2.06
N ASP A 243 -6.34 -13.12 -2.82
CA ASP A 243 -7.69 -13.18 -2.27
C ASP A 243 -7.89 -14.41 -1.38
N ALA A 244 -7.43 -15.58 -1.84
CA ALA A 244 -7.49 -16.82 -1.08
C ALA A 244 -6.70 -16.74 0.23
N ALA A 245 -5.48 -16.18 0.19
CA ALA A 245 -4.65 -15.98 1.38
C ALA A 245 -5.32 -15.04 2.41
N ILE A 246 -5.94 -13.94 1.94
CA ILE A 246 -6.73 -13.04 2.79
C ILE A 246 -7.94 -13.77 3.39
N GLY A 247 -8.63 -14.58 2.60
CA GLY A 247 -9.75 -15.42 3.06
C GLY A 247 -9.37 -16.35 4.21
N ARG A 248 -8.18 -16.99 4.14
CA ARG A 248 -7.62 -17.82 5.20
C ARG A 248 -7.41 -17.02 6.50
N VAL A 249 -6.85 -15.82 6.42
CA VAL A 249 -6.66 -14.94 7.60
C VAL A 249 -7.99 -14.56 8.23
N VAL A 250 -9.00 -14.21 7.43
CA VAL A 250 -10.35 -13.89 7.91
C VAL A 250 -10.97 -15.11 8.63
N GLU A 251 -10.85 -16.29 8.06
CA GLU A 251 -11.37 -17.50 8.66
C GLU A 251 -10.65 -17.86 9.98
N ALA A 252 -9.34 -17.73 10.05
CA ALA A 252 -8.57 -17.93 11.28
C ALA A 252 -9.01 -16.98 12.40
N LEU A 253 -9.29 -15.71 12.08
CA LEU A 253 -9.81 -14.73 13.05
C LEU A 253 -11.20 -15.13 13.56
N LYS A 254 -12.08 -15.65 12.69
CA LYS A 254 -13.40 -16.18 13.09
C LYS A 254 -13.28 -17.39 14.02
N GLN A 255 -12.47 -18.37 13.63
CA GLN A 255 -12.24 -19.58 14.44
C GLN A 255 -11.64 -19.23 15.81
N LYS A 256 -10.77 -18.23 15.86
CA LYS A 256 -10.23 -17.72 17.13
C LYS A 256 -11.25 -16.88 17.91
N GLY A 257 -12.37 -16.43 17.30
CA GLY A 257 -13.34 -15.52 17.90
C GLY A 257 -12.77 -14.11 18.14
N LEU A 258 -12.00 -13.61 17.16
CA LEU A 258 -11.44 -12.24 17.11
C LEU A 258 -12.08 -11.39 16.02
N TYR A 259 -12.75 -12.01 15.04
CA TYR A 259 -13.27 -11.36 13.84
C TYR A 259 -14.20 -10.18 14.15
N ASP A 260 -15.16 -10.38 15.07
CA ASP A 260 -16.17 -9.37 15.41
C ASP A 260 -15.62 -8.13 16.12
N ASP A 261 -14.36 -8.19 16.60
CA ASP A 261 -13.63 -7.05 17.18
C ASP A 261 -12.38 -6.69 16.35
N THR A 262 -12.43 -6.95 15.04
CA THR A 262 -11.34 -6.67 14.12
C THR A 262 -11.73 -5.61 13.10
N ILE A 263 -10.81 -4.68 12.82
CA ILE A 263 -10.89 -3.70 11.73
C ILE A 263 -9.87 -4.08 10.67
N PHE A 264 -10.32 -4.16 9.43
CA PHE A 264 -9.49 -4.43 8.26
C PHE A 264 -9.28 -3.14 7.48
N PHE A 265 -8.03 -2.84 7.16
CA PHE A 265 -7.61 -1.78 6.25
C PHE A 265 -6.95 -2.44 5.04
N PHE A 266 -7.35 -2.07 3.84
CA PHE A 266 -6.82 -2.61 2.59
C PHE A 266 -6.41 -1.48 1.66
N THR A 267 -5.20 -1.57 1.10
CA THR A 267 -4.69 -0.66 0.06
C THR A 267 -3.57 -1.33 -0.73
N PRO A 268 -3.45 -1.10 -2.03
CA PRO A 268 -2.19 -1.29 -2.75
C PRO A 268 -1.14 -0.24 -2.37
N ASP A 269 0.13 -0.50 -2.64
CA ASP A 269 1.21 0.47 -2.39
C ASP A 269 1.49 1.42 -3.58
N ASN A 270 1.08 1.06 -4.77
CA ASN A 270 1.02 1.89 -5.98
C ASN A 270 0.04 1.28 -6.98
N GLY A 271 -0.22 1.96 -8.08
CA GLY A 271 -1.02 1.41 -9.17
C GLY A 271 -0.36 0.20 -9.83
N GLY A 272 -1.14 -0.57 -10.58
CA GLY A 272 -0.66 -1.76 -11.29
C GLY A 272 0.48 -1.43 -12.26
N TRP A 273 1.47 -2.35 -12.33
CA TRP A 273 2.59 -2.19 -13.23
C TRP A 273 2.25 -2.74 -14.61
N THR A 274 1.96 -1.86 -15.54
CA THR A 274 1.40 -2.20 -16.86
C THR A 274 2.26 -3.17 -17.67
N PRO A 275 3.61 -3.04 -17.77
CA PRO A 275 4.45 -4.04 -18.46
C PRO A 275 4.37 -5.45 -17.90
N TYR A 276 4.00 -5.58 -16.62
CA TYR A 276 3.80 -6.86 -15.94
C TYR A 276 2.31 -7.19 -15.75
N HIS A 277 1.48 -6.68 -16.67
CA HIS A 277 0.05 -6.98 -16.79
C HIS A 277 -0.87 -6.45 -15.67
N GLY A 278 -0.40 -5.56 -14.79
CA GLY A 278 -1.24 -4.80 -13.89
C GLY A 278 -2.14 -3.84 -14.68
N ASN A 279 -3.43 -3.80 -14.40
CA ASN A 279 -4.40 -3.04 -15.17
C ASN A 279 -5.08 -1.94 -14.35
N ASN A 280 -4.96 -0.70 -14.83
CA ASN A 280 -5.50 0.48 -14.14
C ASN A 280 -6.71 1.10 -14.86
N TRP A 281 -7.22 0.47 -15.92
CA TRP A 281 -8.34 0.98 -16.70
C TRP A 281 -9.54 1.36 -15.81
N PRO A 282 -10.24 2.49 -16.06
CA PRO A 282 -10.04 3.47 -17.15
C PRO A 282 -9.05 4.59 -16.83
N LEU A 283 -8.30 4.49 -15.72
CA LEU A 283 -7.35 5.49 -15.28
C LEU A 283 -6.11 5.53 -16.17
N ARG A 284 -5.54 6.72 -16.33
CA ARG A 284 -4.34 6.95 -17.13
C ARG A 284 -3.08 6.49 -16.44
N GLY A 285 -2.11 5.92 -17.18
CA GLY A 285 -0.81 5.50 -16.68
C GLY A 285 -0.85 4.25 -15.81
N GLY A 286 0.11 4.14 -14.93
CA GLY A 286 0.30 3.02 -14.00
C GLY A 286 1.46 3.29 -13.05
N LYS A 287 1.97 2.26 -12.38
CA LYS A 287 3.18 2.34 -11.52
C LYS A 287 4.29 3.14 -12.21
N ILE A 288 5.07 3.89 -11.44
CA ILE A 288 6.13 4.80 -11.90
C ILE A 288 5.56 6.00 -12.68
N THR A 289 4.33 6.42 -12.38
CA THR A 289 3.75 7.66 -12.91
C THR A 289 2.89 8.37 -11.87
N ILE A 290 2.77 9.70 -12.00
CA ILE A 290 1.86 10.50 -11.16
C ILE A 290 0.48 10.72 -11.80
N TRP A 291 0.13 9.94 -12.82
CA TRP A 291 -1.22 9.83 -13.34
C TRP A 291 -2.15 9.11 -12.35
N GLU A 292 -3.45 9.23 -12.56
CA GLU A 292 -4.43 8.55 -11.70
C GLU A 292 -4.15 7.04 -11.60
N GLY A 293 -3.84 6.36 -12.72
CA GLY A 293 -3.54 4.92 -12.73
C GLY A 293 -2.28 4.52 -11.98
N GLY A 294 -1.35 5.47 -11.72
CA GLY A 294 -0.16 5.20 -10.91
C GLY A 294 -0.35 5.41 -9.42
N THR A 295 -1.33 6.23 -9.04
CA THR A 295 -1.47 6.74 -7.67
C THR A 295 -2.84 6.55 -7.05
N ARG A 296 -3.93 6.47 -7.82
CA ARG A 296 -5.26 6.15 -7.32
C ARG A 296 -5.44 4.64 -7.31
N VAL A 297 -5.73 4.08 -6.13
CA VAL A 297 -5.75 2.64 -5.91
C VAL A 297 -7.06 2.17 -5.29
N ALA A 298 -7.38 0.90 -5.51
CA ALA A 298 -8.49 0.23 -4.85
C ALA A 298 -8.24 0.16 -3.34
N GLY A 299 -9.16 0.67 -2.54
CA GLY A 299 -9.01 0.65 -1.09
C GLY A 299 -10.34 0.51 -0.37
N PHE A 300 -10.31 -0.05 0.82
CA PHE A 300 -11.47 -0.12 1.69
C PHE A 300 -11.08 -0.21 3.16
N VAL A 301 -12.04 0.09 4.04
CA VAL A 301 -11.99 -0.18 5.48
C VAL A 301 -13.21 -1.02 5.86
N SER A 302 -13.02 -2.13 6.58
CA SER A 302 -14.10 -3.06 6.90
C SER A 302 -14.00 -3.58 8.33
N GLY A 303 -15.07 -4.14 8.87
CA GLY A 303 -15.08 -4.81 10.17
C GLY A 303 -15.76 -4.01 11.29
N SER A 304 -15.27 -4.19 12.51
CA SER A 304 -15.90 -3.61 13.69
C SER A 304 -15.86 -2.08 13.72
N ARG A 305 -16.81 -1.47 14.45
CA ARG A 305 -16.86 -0.02 14.69
C ARG A 305 -17.12 0.84 13.46
N ILE A 306 -17.60 0.28 12.37
CA ILE A 306 -18.09 0.99 11.20
C ILE A 306 -19.61 1.08 11.30
N GLU A 307 -20.14 2.28 11.36
CA GLU A 307 -21.58 2.53 11.50
C GLU A 307 -22.30 2.48 10.15
N GLN A 308 -21.63 2.91 9.08
CA GLN A 308 -22.16 3.01 7.72
C GLN A 308 -21.57 1.93 6.80
N THR A 309 -21.83 0.65 7.12
CA THR A 309 -21.37 -0.47 6.31
C THR A 309 -22.06 -0.50 4.93
N GLY A 310 -21.38 -1.06 3.91
CA GLY A 310 -21.88 -1.14 2.54
C GLY A 310 -21.92 0.22 1.83
N SER A 311 -21.13 1.19 2.29
CA SER A 311 -21.09 2.54 1.78
C SER A 311 -19.82 2.86 1.00
N VAL A 312 -19.79 4.04 0.38
CA VAL A 312 -18.64 4.58 -0.35
C VAL A 312 -18.21 5.89 0.27
N PHE A 313 -16.94 5.98 0.66
CA PHE A 313 -16.33 7.23 1.13
C PHE A 313 -15.75 7.99 -0.07
N ASN A 314 -16.32 9.18 -0.33
CA ASN A 314 -15.92 10.06 -1.43
C ASN A 314 -14.94 11.17 -1.01
N GLY A 315 -14.51 11.21 0.25
CA GLY A 315 -13.45 12.09 0.71
C GLY A 315 -12.08 11.64 0.19
N LEU A 316 -11.11 12.56 0.24
CA LEU A 316 -9.73 12.24 -0.13
C LEU A 316 -9.06 11.43 0.98
N MET A 317 -8.39 10.36 0.60
CA MET A 317 -7.48 9.57 1.43
C MET A 317 -6.12 9.50 0.74
N HIS A 318 -5.03 9.76 1.45
CA HIS A 318 -3.67 9.68 0.92
C HIS A 318 -2.81 8.72 1.75
N ALA A 319 -1.70 8.21 1.19
CA ALA A 319 -0.79 7.28 1.85
C ALA A 319 -0.38 7.71 3.27
N VAL A 320 -0.15 9.00 3.49
CA VAL A 320 0.21 9.55 4.81
C VAL A 320 -0.92 9.47 5.84
N ASP A 321 -2.17 9.31 5.40
CA ASP A 321 -3.35 9.30 6.28
C ASP A 321 -3.58 7.95 6.96
N TRP A 322 -3.04 6.86 6.41
CA TRP A 322 -3.20 5.53 7.01
C TRP A 322 -2.68 5.47 8.44
N HIS A 323 -1.50 6.06 8.69
CA HIS A 323 -0.90 6.12 10.04
C HIS A 323 -1.85 6.74 11.08
N PRO A 324 -2.27 8.00 10.96
CA PRO A 324 -3.16 8.62 11.94
C PRO A 324 -4.56 8.01 11.94
N THR A 325 -5.06 7.50 10.81
CA THR A 325 -6.37 6.85 10.73
C THR A 325 -6.39 5.55 11.53
N ILE A 326 -5.36 4.71 11.39
CA ILE A 326 -5.22 3.47 12.15
C ILE A 326 -5.04 3.77 13.65
N LEU A 327 -4.25 4.79 14.01
CA LEU A 327 -4.11 5.19 15.42
C LEU A 327 -5.43 5.63 16.03
N THR A 328 -6.21 6.45 15.30
CA THR A 328 -7.53 6.89 15.78
C THR A 328 -8.50 5.70 15.91
N ALA A 329 -8.52 4.78 14.96
CA ALA A 329 -9.30 3.55 15.03
C ALA A 329 -8.93 2.68 16.25
N ALA A 330 -7.66 2.70 16.64
CA ALA A 330 -7.14 2.06 17.86
C ALA A 330 -7.49 2.80 19.16
N GLY A 331 -8.19 3.94 19.08
CA GLY A 331 -8.50 4.79 20.23
C GLY A 331 -7.29 5.58 20.75
N LEU A 332 -6.35 5.93 19.87
CA LEU A 332 -5.16 6.74 20.17
C LEU A 332 -5.27 8.11 19.49
N SER A 333 -4.63 9.11 20.09
CA SER A 333 -4.53 10.45 19.50
C SER A 333 -3.25 10.53 18.66
N PRO A 334 -3.35 10.74 17.33
CA PRO A 334 -2.19 10.97 16.50
C PRO A 334 -1.47 12.26 16.85
N ASP A 335 -0.16 12.32 16.59
CA ASP A 335 0.62 13.55 16.70
C ASP A 335 0.10 14.58 15.66
N PRO A 336 -0.27 15.80 16.08
CA PRO A 336 -0.78 16.84 15.17
C PRO A 336 0.29 17.38 14.20
N SER A 337 1.57 17.05 14.38
CA SER A 337 2.67 17.44 13.47
C SER A 337 2.81 16.54 12.25
N LEU A 338 2.05 15.43 12.17
CA LEU A 338 2.04 14.55 11.01
C LEU A 338 1.49 15.28 9.77
N ASP A 339 1.96 14.90 8.59
CA ASP A 339 1.35 15.30 7.31
C ASP A 339 0.01 14.59 7.09
N GLY A 340 -0.11 13.41 7.67
CA GLY A 340 -1.33 12.61 7.65
C GLY A 340 -2.45 13.22 8.50
N ILE A 341 -3.67 13.11 7.99
CA ILE A 341 -4.90 13.52 8.68
C ILE A 341 -5.77 12.26 8.89
N SER A 342 -6.19 12.01 10.13
CA SER A 342 -7.09 10.90 10.40
C SER A 342 -8.42 11.08 9.66
N GLN A 343 -8.79 10.08 8.86
CA GLN A 343 -10.08 9.97 8.20
C GLN A 343 -11.01 8.99 8.94
N TRP A 344 -10.60 8.45 10.09
CA TRP A 344 -11.35 7.39 10.79
C TRP A 344 -12.79 7.83 11.11
N ASP A 345 -12.97 8.98 11.70
CA ASP A 345 -14.33 9.46 12.08
C ASP A 345 -15.22 9.55 10.84
N ALA A 346 -14.70 10.11 9.75
CA ALA A 346 -15.44 10.27 8.50
C ALA A 346 -15.78 8.92 7.85
N ILE A 347 -14.83 7.98 7.82
CA ILE A 347 -15.03 6.65 7.25
C ILE A 347 -16.01 5.84 8.10
N SER A 348 -15.87 5.85 9.44
CA SER A 348 -16.72 5.04 10.33
C SER A 348 -18.15 5.53 10.43
N SER A 349 -18.37 6.87 10.47
CA SER A 349 -19.70 7.46 10.62
C SER A 349 -20.40 7.86 9.31
N GLY A 350 -19.67 7.80 8.16
CA GLY A 350 -20.19 8.25 6.87
C GLY A 350 -20.25 9.79 6.72
N SER A 351 -19.46 10.53 7.51
CA SER A 351 -19.37 11.99 7.41
C SER A 351 -18.35 12.43 6.35
N ASP A 352 -18.27 13.73 6.09
CA ASP A 352 -17.32 14.29 5.12
C ASP A 352 -15.86 14.10 5.55
N GLY A 353 -15.00 13.85 4.58
CA GLY A 353 -13.56 13.72 4.79
C GLY A 353 -12.90 15.05 5.17
N LYS A 354 -11.86 14.96 5.99
CA LYS A 354 -11.12 16.13 6.49
C LYS A 354 -10.01 16.61 5.55
N ARG A 355 -9.52 15.74 4.65
CA ARG A 355 -8.46 16.09 3.70
C ARG A 355 -9.02 16.82 2.49
N THR A 356 -8.42 17.97 2.16
CA THR A 356 -8.84 18.80 1.01
C THR A 356 -7.76 18.88 -0.07
N GLU A 357 -6.50 18.48 0.23
CA GLU A 357 -5.36 18.55 -0.69
C GLU A 357 -4.28 17.54 -0.32
N PHE A 358 -3.45 17.17 -1.27
CA PHE A 358 -2.23 16.38 -1.07
C PHE A 358 -1.25 16.52 -2.23
N ILE A 359 0.01 16.09 -1.99
CA ILE A 359 1.08 16.05 -2.98
C ILE A 359 1.20 14.62 -3.52
N TYR A 360 1.14 14.47 -4.86
CA TYR A 360 1.42 13.20 -5.54
C TYR A 360 2.90 12.83 -5.47
N ASN A 361 3.75 13.77 -5.83
CA ASN A 361 5.19 13.69 -5.68
C ASN A 361 5.82 15.10 -5.72
N LEU A 362 6.99 15.25 -5.14
CA LEU A 362 7.91 16.37 -5.31
C LEU A 362 9.33 15.80 -5.43
N ASP A 363 9.88 15.78 -6.64
CA ASP A 363 11.19 15.21 -6.91
C ASP A 363 11.95 16.10 -7.93
N ASP A 364 12.95 16.80 -7.45
CA ASP A 364 13.78 17.68 -8.26
C ASP A 364 15.01 16.97 -8.86
N THR A 365 15.09 15.63 -8.71
CA THR A 365 16.11 14.82 -9.37
C THR A 365 15.84 14.77 -10.87
N VAL A 366 16.88 14.82 -11.69
CA VAL A 366 16.74 14.80 -13.15
C VAL A 366 17.42 13.55 -13.72
N PRO A 367 16.64 12.69 -14.41
CA PRO A 367 15.20 12.73 -14.59
C PRO A 367 14.44 12.21 -13.34
N ALA A 368 13.32 12.84 -13.00
CA ALA A 368 12.39 12.30 -12.02
C ALA A 368 11.53 11.20 -12.67
N THR A 369 12.05 10.01 -12.75
CA THR A 369 11.51 8.91 -13.57
C THR A 369 10.07 8.53 -13.22
N GLN A 370 9.69 8.60 -11.93
CA GLN A 370 8.32 8.31 -11.46
C GLN A 370 7.39 9.53 -11.48
N GLY A 371 7.80 10.61 -12.11
CA GLY A 371 7.09 11.88 -12.16
C GLY A 371 7.70 12.96 -11.27
N HIS A 372 7.78 14.19 -11.80
CA HIS A 372 8.47 15.31 -11.18
C HIS A 372 7.67 15.88 -9.99
N ALA A 373 6.52 16.48 -10.28
CA ALA A 373 5.72 17.13 -9.24
C ALA A 373 4.22 17.13 -9.56
N GLY A 374 3.40 16.96 -8.53
CA GLY A 374 1.96 17.04 -8.66
C GLY A 374 1.26 17.32 -7.36
N ILE A 375 0.17 18.09 -7.45
CA ILE A 375 -0.70 18.43 -6.32
C ILE A 375 -2.17 18.22 -6.71
N ARG A 376 -2.97 17.72 -5.77
CA ARG A 376 -4.43 17.80 -5.81
C ARG A 376 -4.93 18.79 -4.77
N MET A 377 -5.89 19.64 -5.16
CA MET A 377 -6.62 20.52 -4.26
C MET A 377 -8.10 20.52 -4.65
N GLY A 378 -8.95 19.95 -3.80
CA GLY A 378 -10.35 19.70 -4.13
C GLY A 378 -10.48 18.81 -5.38
N ASP A 379 -11.20 19.32 -6.39
CA ASP A 379 -11.42 18.61 -7.64
C ASP A 379 -10.29 18.78 -8.66
N PHE A 380 -9.36 19.72 -8.44
CA PHE A 380 -8.30 20.03 -9.38
C PHE A 380 -6.99 19.31 -9.07
N LYS A 381 -6.38 18.78 -10.14
CA LYS A 381 -5.04 18.17 -10.13
C LYS A 381 -4.13 18.94 -11.06
N LEU A 382 -2.99 19.37 -10.55
CA LEU A 382 -1.91 19.97 -11.35
C LEU A 382 -0.69 19.07 -11.34
N LEU A 383 -0.18 18.76 -12.52
CA LEU A 383 1.10 18.10 -12.73
C LEU A 383 2.08 19.10 -13.36
N ALA A 384 3.34 19.09 -12.91
CA ALA A 384 4.40 19.94 -13.42
C ALA A 384 5.60 19.08 -13.82
N GLY A 385 6.13 19.32 -15.01
CA GLY A 385 7.24 18.57 -15.59
C GLY A 385 6.81 17.21 -16.14
N ASN A 386 7.72 16.23 -16.14
CA ASN A 386 7.40 14.88 -16.60
C ASN A 386 6.44 14.18 -15.62
N THR A 387 5.66 13.26 -16.13
CA THR A 387 4.61 12.55 -15.40
C THR A 387 4.94 11.10 -15.08
N GLY A 388 6.11 10.63 -15.52
CA GLY A 388 6.58 9.27 -15.35
C GLY A 388 6.74 8.50 -16.66
N LEU A 389 7.03 7.20 -16.56
CA LEU A 389 7.40 6.37 -17.71
C LEU A 389 6.25 6.14 -18.69
N TYR A 390 5.04 5.90 -18.20
CA TYR A 390 3.88 5.49 -19.00
C TYR A 390 2.86 6.63 -19.07
N ASN A 391 2.32 6.86 -20.26
CA ASN A 391 1.50 8.05 -20.53
C ASN A 391 0.13 7.74 -21.14
N GLY A 392 -0.16 6.48 -21.39
CA GLY A 392 -1.36 6.01 -22.11
C GLY A 392 -2.51 5.59 -21.21
N TRP A 393 -3.58 5.12 -21.84
CA TRP A 393 -4.71 4.40 -21.26
C TRP A 393 -4.68 2.97 -21.82
N TYR A 394 -4.69 1.96 -20.94
CA TYR A 394 -4.42 0.57 -21.29
C TYR A 394 -5.64 -0.32 -21.00
N PRO A 395 -6.64 -0.39 -21.93
CA PRO A 395 -7.79 -1.27 -21.78
C PRO A 395 -7.34 -2.75 -21.68
N PRO A 396 -7.99 -3.58 -20.85
CA PRO A 396 -7.56 -4.97 -20.63
C PRO A 396 -7.50 -5.83 -21.90
N ASP A 397 -8.45 -5.61 -22.83
CA ASP A 397 -8.59 -6.31 -24.11
C ASP A 397 -7.61 -5.84 -25.18
N LYS A 398 -6.97 -4.69 -24.98
CA LYS A 398 -6.02 -4.06 -25.92
C LYS A 398 -4.64 -3.84 -25.31
N MET A 399 -4.39 -4.40 -24.14
CA MET A 399 -3.12 -4.23 -23.45
C MET A 399 -2.00 -4.98 -24.19
N ASN A 400 -1.28 -4.25 -25.04
CA ASN A 400 -0.09 -4.73 -25.71
C ASN A 400 1.15 -4.34 -24.90
N THR A 401 1.75 -5.33 -24.25
CA THR A 401 2.94 -5.10 -23.39
C THR A 401 4.15 -4.62 -24.19
N GLU A 402 4.24 -4.94 -25.48
CA GLU A 402 5.32 -4.43 -26.35
C GLU A 402 5.20 -2.92 -26.56
N GLU A 403 3.98 -2.40 -26.84
CA GLU A 403 3.74 -0.96 -26.97
C GLU A 403 4.04 -0.21 -25.66
N VAL A 404 3.68 -0.80 -24.51
CA VAL A 404 3.99 -0.22 -23.19
C VAL A 404 5.48 -0.17 -22.93
N LEU A 405 6.23 -1.21 -23.31
CA LEU A 405 7.69 -1.23 -23.21
C LEU A 405 8.35 -0.21 -24.17
N GLU A 406 7.78 0.00 -25.36
CA GLU A 406 8.24 1.05 -26.26
C GLU A 406 8.09 2.45 -25.64
N GLU A 407 7.03 2.71 -24.89
CA GLU A 407 6.90 3.97 -24.13
C GLU A 407 8.02 4.12 -23.10
N GLU A 408 8.42 3.07 -22.41
CA GLU A 408 9.53 3.09 -21.47
C GLU A 408 10.86 3.39 -22.16
N PHE A 409 11.18 2.70 -23.25
CA PHE A 409 12.41 2.91 -24.01
C PHE A 409 12.49 4.32 -24.63
N SER A 410 11.36 4.88 -25.05
CA SER A 410 11.30 6.24 -25.63
C SER A 410 11.25 7.36 -24.57
N PHE A 411 11.26 7.06 -23.29
CA PHE A 411 11.08 8.05 -22.22
C PHE A 411 12.12 9.16 -22.25
N GLU A 412 13.41 8.83 -22.39
CA GLU A 412 14.47 9.84 -22.49
C GLU A 412 14.36 10.70 -23.75
N GLU A 413 13.92 10.13 -24.87
CA GLU A 413 13.69 10.85 -26.12
C GLU A 413 12.52 11.81 -25.98
N ARG A 414 11.43 11.38 -25.31
CA ARG A 414 10.28 12.27 -25.02
C ARG A 414 10.68 13.45 -24.13
N LEU A 415 11.51 13.21 -23.10
CA LEU A 415 12.04 14.29 -22.25
C LEU A 415 12.89 15.29 -23.05
N LYS A 416 13.73 14.82 -23.99
CA LYS A 416 14.58 15.66 -24.84
C LYS A 416 13.78 16.44 -25.89
N ALA A 417 12.72 15.84 -26.43
CA ALA A 417 11.89 16.45 -27.48
C ALA A 417 11.09 17.66 -26.99
N GLY A 418 10.83 17.79 -25.69
CA GLY A 418 10.11 18.92 -25.10
C GLY A 418 8.69 19.15 -25.62
N ASN A 419 8.11 18.14 -26.28
CA ASN A 419 6.81 18.25 -26.96
C ASN A 419 5.60 18.20 -26.02
N GLU A 420 5.80 17.91 -24.73
CA GLU A 420 4.73 17.88 -23.74
C GLU A 420 4.61 19.24 -23.02
N SER A 421 3.38 19.70 -22.81
CA SER A 421 3.13 20.86 -21.95
C SER A 421 3.74 20.63 -20.56
N TYR A 422 4.53 21.59 -20.08
CA TYR A 422 5.16 21.51 -18.76
C TYR A 422 4.12 21.41 -17.65
N TYR A 423 2.99 22.11 -17.81
CA TYR A 423 1.86 22.05 -16.87
C TYR A 423 0.69 21.29 -17.47
N LYS A 424 0.10 20.40 -16.67
CA LYS A 424 -1.10 19.65 -17.01
C LYS A 424 -2.10 19.81 -15.87
N LEU A 425 -3.25 20.42 -16.14
CA LEU A 425 -4.31 20.69 -15.17
C LEU A 425 -5.56 19.90 -15.54
N PHE A 426 -6.13 19.19 -14.56
CA PHE A 426 -7.35 18.41 -14.74
C PHE A 426 -8.37 18.76 -13.66
N ASN A 427 -9.67 18.75 -14.03
CA ASN A 427 -10.77 18.69 -13.08
C ASN A 427 -11.22 17.24 -12.96
N LEU A 428 -10.78 16.54 -11.93
CA LEU A 428 -11.02 15.10 -11.76
C LEU A 428 -12.48 14.75 -11.41
N LYS A 429 -13.32 15.73 -11.09
CA LYS A 429 -14.77 15.53 -10.93
C LYS A 429 -15.43 15.32 -12.29
N ASP A 430 -15.02 16.08 -13.31
CA ASP A 430 -15.62 16.08 -14.64
C ASP A 430 -14.83 15.18 -15.61
N ASP A 431 -13.52 15.03 -15.36
CA ASP A 431 -12.57 14.24 -16.16
C ASP A 431 -11.68 13.37 -15.24
N PRO A 432 -12.22 12.32 -14.62
CA PRO A 432 -11.46 11.45 -13.71
C PRO A 432 -10.37 10.63 -14.39
N ASN A 433 -10.37 10.59 -15.72
CA ASN A 433 -9.43 9.80 -16.53
C ASN A 433 -8.34 10.65 -17.21
N GLU A 434 -8.30 11.95 -16.95
CA GLU A 434 -7.22 12.87 -17.39
C GLU A 434 -7.08 12.97 -18.91
N TYR A 435 -8.22 13.05 -19.63
CA TYR A 435 -8.22 13.19 -21.10
C TYR A 435 -7.95 14.62 -21.57
N LYS A 436 -8.44 15.65 -20.82
CA LYS A 436 -8.39 17.04 -21.27
C LYS A 436 -7.52 17.90 -20.36
N ASN A 437 -6.35 18.34 -20.86
CA ASN A 437 -5.53 19.32 -20.18
C ASN A 437 -6.17 20.72 -20.22
N LEU A 438 -6.44 21.30 -19.07
CA LEU A 438 -7.05 22.63 -18.87
C LEU A 438 -6.03 23.73 -18.55
N ALA A 439 -4.72 23.45 -18.62
CA ALA A 439 -3.69 24.39 -18.15
C ALA A 439 -3.74 25.74 -18.89
N ASP A 440 -3.95 25.70 -20.21
CA ASP A 440 -4.03 26.91 -21.04
C ASP A 440 -5.39 27.65 -20.87
N ASP A 441 -6.46 26.89 -20.59
CA ASP A 441 -7.82 27.42 -20.39
C ASP A 441 -7.98 28.07 -18.99
N MET A 442 -7.18 27.65 -17.99
CA MET A 442 -7.32 28.04 -16.58
C MET A 442 -5.99 28.46 -15.93
N PRO A 443 -5.26 29.44 -16.47
CA PRO A 443 -3.93 29.82 -15.98
C PRO A 443 -3.93 30.32 -14.52
N GLU A 444 -5.00 30.94 -14.04
CA GLU A 444 -5.12 31.37 -12.65
C GLU A 444 -5.17 30.18 -11.69
N MET A 445 -5.86 29.08 -12.07
CA MET A 445 -5.90 27.85 -11.27
C MET A 445 -4.53 27.18 -11.24
N VAL A 446 -3.81 27.16 -12.36
CA VAL A 446 -2.42 26.70 -12.43
C VAL A 446 -1.55 27.45 -11.43
N GLN A 447 -1.61 28.80 -11.43
CA GLN A 447 -0.82 29.63 -10.51
C GLN A 447 -1.19 29.40 -9.03
N LYS A 448 -2.49 29.21 -8.73
CA LYS A 448 -2.97 28.92 -7.37
C LYS A 448 -2.37 27.59 -6.86
N LEU A 449 -2.43 26.53 -7.66
CA LEU A 449 -1.92 25.20 -7.31
C LEU A 449 -0.39 25.17 -7.23
N LEU A 450 0.31 25.87 -8.16
CA LEU A 450 1.76 26.03 -8.11
C LEU A 450 2.22 26.74 -6.84
N LYS A 451 1.54 27.83 -6.45
CA LYS A 451 1.86 28.53 -5.22
C LYS A 451 1.77 27.56 -4.02
N ARG A 452 0.69 26.77 -3.94
CA ARG A 452 0.50 25.82 -2.85
C ARG A 452 1.54 24.70 -2.87
N MET A 453 1.84 24.13 -4.03
CA MET A 453 2.90 23.13 -4.22
C MET A 453 4.27 23.64 -3.79
N ASN A 454 4.58 24.91 -4.10
CA ASN A 454 5.84 25.55 -3.68
C ASN A 454 5.91 25.80 -2.15
N GLU A 455 4.78 25.89 -1.48
CA GLU A 455 4.75 25.91 -0.01
C GLU A 455 5.19 24.55 0.58
N TYR A 456 4.69 23.44 0.03
CA TYR A 456 5.17 22.09 0.40
C TYR A 456 6.65 21.86 0.08
N ARG A 457 7.14 22.42 -1.05
CA ARG A 457 8.54 22.31 -1.47
C ARG A 457 9.53 22.89 -0.47
N LYS A 458 9.12 23.83 0.38
CA LYS A 458 9.99 24.39 1.42
C LYS A 458 10.45 23.35 2.46
N ASP A 459 9.65 22.31 2.67
CA ASP A 459 9.95 21.23 3.60
C ASP A 459 10.65 20.05 2.93
N MET A 460 10.88 20.13 1.60
CA MET A 460 11.53 19.07 0.86
C MET A 460 13.03 19.05 1.18
N ILE A 461 13.54 17.84 1.45
CA ILE A 461 14.99 17.60 1.53
C ILE A 461 15.47 16.89 0.26
N PRO A 462 16.76 17.04 -0.12
CA PRO A 462 17.30 16.36 -1.29
C PRO A 462 17.07 14.84 -1.24
N ALA A 463 16.77 14.25 -2.40
CA ALA A 463 16.61 12.81 -2.50
C ALA A 463 17.88 12.06 -2.09
N LYS A 464 17.72 11.04 -1.24
CA LYS A 464 18.80 10.19 -0.77
C LYS A 464 18.99 9.03 -1.74
N ILE A 465 19.90 9.16 -2.67
CA ILE A 465 20.20 8.19 -3.72
C ILE A 465 21.67 7.78 -3.61
N PRO A 466 22.09 7.08 -2.54
CA PRO A 466 23.46 6.62 -2.45
C PRO A 466 23.73 5.59 -3.54
N PRO A 467 24.95 5.49 -4.07
CA PRO A 467 25.34 4.41 -4.96
C PRO A 467 25.23 3.06 -4.25
N THR A 468 25.24 2.00 -5.02
CA THR A 468 25.33 0.63 -4.47
C THR A 468 26.60 0.46 -3.63
N ASP A 469 26.48 -0.08 -2.42
CA ASP A 469 27.58 -0.37 -1.53
C ASP A 469 28.08 -1.81 -1.75
N PRO A 470 29.35 -2.03 -2.16
CA PRO A 470 29.89 -3.37 -2.32
C PRO A 470 29.85 -4.23 -1.04
N ALA A 471 29.82 -3.60 0.15
CA ALA A 471 29.70 -4.30 1.42
C ALA A 471 28.37 -5.07 1.56
N ALA A 472 27.33 -4.65 0.78
CA ALA A 472 26.03 -5.30 0.75
C ALA A 472 26.03 -6.67 0.03
N ASN A 473 27.14 -7.09 -0.58
CA ASN A 473 27.19 -8.31 -1.39
C ASN A 473 26.85 -9.56 -0.54
N PRO A 474 25.75 -10.28 -0.84
CA PRO A 474 25.30 -11.44 -0.05
C PRO A 474 26.33 -12.57 0.07
N LYS A 475 27.32 -12.64 -0.82
CA LYS A 475 28.41 -13.60 -0.73
C LYS A 475 29.21 -13.48 0.58
N TYR A 476 29.26 -12.29 1.16
CA TYR A 476 29.92 -12.06 2.46
C TYR A 476 29.09 -12.56 3.64
N PHE A 477 27.81 -12.89 3.41
CA PHE A 477 26.83 -13.26 4.41
C PHE A 477 26.19 -14.63 4.13
N GLY A 478 26.97 -15.58 3.60
CA GLY A 478 26.47 -16.93 3.31
C GLY A 478 25.45 -17.02 2.18
N ASN A 479 25.51 -16.12 1.19
CA ASN A 479 24.59 -15.99 0.06
C ASN A 479 23.17 -15.59 0.45
N VAL A 480 23.04 -14.73 1.46
CA VAL A 480 21.77 -14.21 1.97
C VAL A 480 21.77 -12.69 1.99
N TRP A 481 20.68 -12.07 1.58
CA TRP A 481 20.42 -10.66 1.84
C TRP A 481 20.14 -10.47 3.33
N THR A 482 21.02 -9.79 4.05
CA THR A 482 20.95 -9.64 5.51
C THR A 482 21.37 -8.25 5.94
N PRO A 483 20.84 -7.73 7.06
CA PRO A 483 21.33 -6.49 7.67
C PRO A 483 22.76 -6.61 8.21
N GLY A 484 23.35 -5.45 8.59
CA GLY A 484 24.63 -5.39 9.31
C GLY A 484 25.83 -5.03 8.46
N TRP A 485 25.64 -4.69 7.17
CA TRP A 485 26.71 -4.29 6.27
C TRP A 485 26.99 -2.79 6.26
N CYS A 486 26.10 -1.95 6.78
CA CYS A 486 26.36 -0.53 6.97
C CYS A 486 26.52 -0.18 8.46
N LYS A 487 27.43 0.74 8.77
CA LYS A 487 27.65 1.22 10.15
C LYS A 487 26.62 2.26 10.57
N LYS A 488 26.19 3.09 9.61
CA LYS A 488 25.20 4.13 9.83
C LYS A 488 24.43 4.33 8.51
N PRO A 489 23.14 4.04 8.48
CA PRO A 489 22.34 4.30 7.29
C PRO A 489 22.23 5.79 7.03
N MET A 490 22.08 6.17 5.77
CA MET A 490 21.67 7.51 5.36
C MET A 490 20.18 7.66 5.71
N SER A 491 19.89 8.26 6.82
CA SER A 491 18.55 8.44 7.37
C SER A 491 18.11 9.90 7.42
#